data_93c5f63555d0c374d3fed396d744bd00
#
_entry.id   93c5f63555d0c374d3fed396d744bd00
#
_cell.length_a   1.000
_cell.length_b   1.000
_cell.length_c   1.000
_cell.angle_alpha   90.00
_cell.angle_beta   90.00
_cell.angle_gamma   90.00
#
_symmetry.space_group_name_H-M   'P 1'
#
loop_
_entity.id
_entity.type
_entity.pdbx_description
1 polymer ?
#
loop_
_entity_poly.entity_id
_entity_poly.type
_entity_poly.pdbx_seq_one_letter_code
_entity_poly.pdbx_strand_id
1 'polypeptide(L)'
;MREPVSDKWISELHSTLELQDLRKRRFVELGAIGRPLMFFEGTETDRTYWATLNYHDVMAVGTDNDAFSNEHGIMLGRAENMARTFKSMPFTGSMLAMDDPRHYEIRNIVSGAFTPKSIKSMIGMIDDVVKDVAEDLIKNHPDGVADFRTEFANKIPAQMTCRMMGIPAEDIDWIIREVVMMMQLYHPSHDDGQPIKWLRASRDMYKYALKLAEKRKQDPTDDLTSAMLSASVENRALTVDEYADFFSLLVNAGIETTANIISAAFYFLDANPEQREDLENNFDDVVITASEELARIHSPIIHFMRTAV
;
A
#
# COMPACT_ATOMS: atom_id res chain seq x y z
N MET A 1 -12.86 7.72 -35.18
CA MET A 1 -12.45 8.00 -33.78
C MET A 1 -13.62 7.64 -32.90
N ARG A 2 -13.45 6.77 -31.92
CA ARG A 2 -14.51 6.45 -30.94
C ARG A 2 -14.48 7.49 -29.83
N GLU A 3 -15.64 7.84 -29.30
CA GLU A 3 -15.74 8.83 -28.24
C GLU A 3 -14.87 8.47 -27.03
N PRO A 4 -14.19 9.44 -26.43
CA PRO A 4 -13.39 9.23 -25.24
C PRO A 4 -14.28 8.83 -24.06
N VAL A 5 -13.83 7.92 -23.23
CA VAL A 5 -14.47 7.60 -21.97
C VAL A 5 -14.15 8.72 -20.97
N SER A 6 -15.15 9.22 -20.28
CA SER A 6 -14.95 10.23 -19.22
C SER A 6 -14.11 9.65 -18.08
N ASP A 7 -13.13 10.38 -17.57
CA ASP A 7 -12.31 9.97 -16.43
C ASP A 7 -13.03 10.12 -15.07
N LYS A 8 -14.28 10.58 -15.09
CA LYS A 8 -15.13 10.66 -13.90
C LYS A 8 -15.24 9.33 -13.13
N TRP A 9 -15.04 8.21 -13.81
CA TRP A 9 -15.03 6.89 -13.19
C TRP A 9 -13.89 6.70 -12.16
N ILE A 10 -12.80 7.48 -12.24
CA ILE A 10 -11.70 7.41 -11.26
C ILE A 10 -12.19 7.88 -9.90
N SER A 11 -12.95 8.98 -9.84
CA SER A 11 -13.55 9.46 -8.58
C SER A 11 -14.61 8.48 -8.05
N GLU A 12 -15.34 7.83 -8.95
CA GLU A 12 -16.30 6.80 -8.61
C GLU A 12 -15.65 5.54 -8.03
N LEU A 13 -14.40 5.21 -8.42
CA LEU A 13 -13.67 4.06 -7.89
C LEU A 13 -13.16 4.24 -6.45
N HIS A 14 -12.99 5.47 -6.00
CA HIS A 14 -12.42 5.78 -4.68
C HIS A 14 -13.45 5.91 -3.56
N SER A 15 -14.73 5.80 -3.85
CA SER A 15 -15.78 5.96 -2.85
C SER A 15 -16.32 4.62 -2.32
N THR A 16 -16.81 4.62 -1.12
CA THR A 16 -17.39 3.60 -0.23
C THR A 16 -17.72 2.17 -0.73
N LEU A 17 -17.96 1.24 0.21
CA LEU A 17 -18.27 -0.19 -0.01
C LEU A 17 -19.43 -0.46 -0.98
N GLU A 18 -20.45 0.40 -1.01
CA GLU A 18 -21.57 0.31 -1.98
C GLU A 18 -21.11 0.41 -3.43
N LEU A 19 -19.96 1.01 -3.66
CA LEU A 19 -19.37 1.18 -4.97
C LEU A 19 -18.47 0.02 -5.41
N GLN A 20 -18.19 -0.96 -4.55
CA GLN A 20 -17.40 -2.12 -4.96
C GLN A 20 -18.15 -2.92 -6.04
N ASP A 21 -19.46 -3.10 -5.93
CA ASP A 21 -20.25 -3.74 -6.97
C ASP A 21 -20.33 -2.90 -8.25
N LEU A 22 -20.47 -1.59 -8.12
CA LEU A 22 -20.41 -0.67 -9.26
C LEU A 22 -19.03 -0.71 -9.92
N ARG A 23 -17.96 -0.72 -9.13
CA ARG A 23 -16.57 -0.82 -9.59
C ARG A 23 -16.33 -2.13 -10.34
N LYS A 24 -16.75 -3.27 -9.78
CA LYS A 24 -16.65 -4.58 -10.43
C LYS A 24 -17.38 -4.60 -11.77
N ARG A 25 -18.64 -4.15 -11.79
CA ARG A 25 -19.44 -4.08 -13.03
C ARG A 25 -18.75 -3.20 -14.08
N ARG A 26 -18.25 -2.04 -13.66
CA ARG A 26 -17.57 -1.10 -14.56
C ARG A 26 -16.28 -1.68 -15.14
N PHE A 27 -15.46 -2.35 -14.33
CA PHE A 27 -14.26 -3.04 -14.82
C PHE A 27 -14.61 -4.18 -15.78
N VAL A 28 -15.65 -4.95 -15.49
CA VAL A 28 -16.12 -6.03 -16.40
C VAL A 28 -16.60 -5.44 -17.73
N GLU A 29 -17.41 -4.39 -17.69
CA GLU A 29 -17.91 -3.71 -18.89
C GLU A 29 -16.77 -3.15 -19.74
N LEU A 30 -15.83 -2.45 -19.12
CA LEU A 30 -14.70 -1.84 -19.81
C LEU A 30 -13.70 -2.92 -20.28
N GLY A 31 -13.46 -3.96 -19.48
CA GLY A 31 -12.59 -5.08 -19.85
C GLY A 31 -13.12 -5.92 -20.99
N ALA A 32 -14.44 -6.04 -21.13
CA ALA A 32 -15.10 -6.73 -22.25
C ALA A 32 -14.83 -6.08 -23.62
N ILE A 33 -14.34 -4.84 -23.66
CA ILE A 33 -13.91 -4.17 -24.89
C ILE A 33 -12.65 -4.84 -25.47
N GLY A 34 -11.87 -5.53 -24.64
CA GLY A 34 -10.76 -6.41 -25.05
C GLY A 34 -9.53 -5.69 -25.62
N ARG A 35 -9.34 -4.41 -25.28
CA ARG A 35 -8.21 -3.59 -25.71
C ARG A 35 -7.98 -2.44 -24.71
N PRO A 36 -6.77 -1.84 -24.67
CA PRO A 36 -6.53 -0.62 -23.90
C PRO A 36 -7.50 0.51 -24.28
N LEU A 37 -7.95 1.25 -23.29
CA LEU A 37 -8.88 2.37 -23.49
C LEU A 37 -8.12 3.68 -23.32
N MET A 38 -8.35 4.60 -24.25
CA MET A 38 -7.77 5.95 -24.16
C MET A 38 -8.74 6.88 -23.43
N PHE A 39 -8.22 7.56 -22.42
CA PHE A 39 -8.90 8.59 -21.67
C PHE A 39 -8.25 9.93 -21.94
N PHE A 40 -9.07 10.94 -22.11
CA PHE A 40 -8.60 12.29 -22.30
C PHE A 40 -8.56 13.06 -20.96
N GLU A 41 -7.86 14.18 -21.00
CA GLU A 41 -7.87 15.17 -19.96
C GLU A 41 -9.30 15.49 -19.47
N GLY A 42 -9.49 15.41 -18.15
CA GLY A 42 -10.79 15.59 -17.53
C GLY A 42 -10.70 16.34 -16.20
N THR A 43 -11.68 16.13 -15.33
CA THR A 43 -11.71 16.77 -14.01
C THR A 43 -10.69 16.17 -13.04
N GLU A 44 -10.34 14.92 -13.22
CA GLU A 44 -9.47 14.16 -12.31
C GLU A 44 -8.00 14.20 -12.73
N THR A 45 -7.73 14.30 -14.03
CA THR A 45 -6.37 14.38 -14.57
C THR A 45 -6.24 15.49 -15.60
N ASP A 46 -5.03 16.03 -15.73
CA ASP A 46 -4.66 17.00 -16.77
C ASP A 46 -3.88 16.35 -17.91
N ARG A 47 -3.99 15.02 -18.05
CA ARG A 47 -3.24 14.22 -19.03
C ARG A 47 -4.15 13.24 -19.76
N THR A 48 -3.83 13.01 -21.02
CA THR A 48 -4.33 11.84 -21.75
C THR A 48 -3.56 10.61 -21.31
N TYR A 49 -4.26 9.51 -21.07
CA TYR A 49 -3.66 8.24 -20.69
C TYR A 49 -4.40 7.05 -21.30
N TRP A 50 -3.74 5.90 -21.32
CA TRP A 50 -4.31 4.63 -21.73
C TRP A 50 -4.53 3.76 -20.49
N ALA A 51 -5.72 3.19 -20.34
CA ALA A 51 -6.03 2.23 -19.29
C ALA A 51 -5.98 0.81 -19.86
N THR A 52 -5.12 -0.02 -19.28
CA THR A 52 -5.08 -1.47 -19.55
C THR A 52 -5.90 -2.18 -18.48
N LEU A 53 -6.87 -2.98 -18.88
CA LEU A 53 -7.87 -3.60 -18.01
C LEU A 53 -7.89 -5.13 -18.08
N ASN A 54 -7.25 -5.72 -19.08
CA ASN A 54 -7.11 -7.16 -19.16
C ASN A 54 -5.75 -7.63 -18.66
N TYR A 55 -5.69 -8.88 -18.21
CA TYR A 55 -4.50 -9.47 -17.61
C TYR A 55 -3.24 -9.35 -18.48
N HIS A 56 -3.35 -9.64 -19.77
CA HIS A 56 -2.18 -9.67 -20.65
C HIS A 56 -1.60 -8.27 -20.89
N ASP A 57 -2.45 -7.27 -21.11
CA ASP A 57 -2.01 -5.89 -21.29
C ASP A 57 -1.42 -5.31 -19.99
N VAL A 58 -2.04 -5.61 -18.83
CA VAL A 58 -1.51 -5.21 -17.53
C VAL A 58 -0.15 -5.84 -17.28
N MET A 59 0.01 -7.13 -17.59
CA MET A 59 1.30 -7.81 -17.46
C MET A 59 2.35 -7.23 -18.39
N ALA A 60 1.99 -6.98 -19.66
CA ALA A 60 2.92 -6.40 -20.62
C ALA A 60 3.43 -5.02 -20.17
N VAL A 61 2.53 -4.12 -19.76
CA VAL A 61 2.92 -2.79 -19.22
C VAL A 61 3.68 -2.87 -17.90
N GLY A 62 3.35 -3.85 -17.06
CA GLY A 62 3.97 -4.01 -15.75
C GLY A 62 5.37 -4.64 -15.75
N THR A 63 5.75 -5.35 -16.83
CA THR A 63 7.00 -6.12 -16.89
C THR A 63 7.98 -5.67 -17.97
N ASP A 64 7.55 -4.86 -18.93
CA ASP A 64 8.40 -4.31 -19.99
C ASP A 64 9.04 -2.99 -19.53
N ASN A 65 10.16 -3.10 -18.80
CA ASN A 65 10.87 -1.94 -18.25
C ASN A 65 11.59 -1.11 -19.33
N ASP A 66 11.78 -1.65 -20.53
CA ASP A 66 12.40 -0.92 -21.64
C ASP A 66 11.41 0.03 -22.31
N ALA A 67 10.12 -0.32 -22.34
CA ALA A 67 9.07 0.48 -22.94
C ALA A 67 8.29 1.35 -21.95
N PHE A 68 8.31 1.03 -20.65
CA PHE A 68 7.47 1.66 -19.64
C PHE A 68 8.25 2.02 -18.37
N SER A 69 8.43 3.31 -18.12
CA SER A 69 9.16 3.86 -16.98
C SER A 69 8.26 4.16 -15.78
N ASN A 70 8.82 4.02 -14.57
CA ASN A 70 8.23 4.44 -13.30
C ASN A 70 8.71 5.82 -12.84
N GLU A 71 9.78 6.38 -13.41
CA GLU A 71 10.44 7.58 -12.92
C GLU A 71 9.56 8.84 -12.90
N HIS A 72 8.49 8.84 -13.70
CA HIS A 72 7.52 9.93 -13.72
C HIS A 72 6.40 9.78 -12.70
N GLY A 73 6.54 8.82 -11.76
CA GLY A 73 5.56 8.50 -10.72
C GLY A 73 4.61 7.38 -11.14
N ILE A 74 3.98 6.79 -10.13
CA ILE A 74 3.11 5.60 -10.27
C ILE A 74 1.63 5.91 -10.06
N MET A 75 1.29 7.14 -9.67
CA MET A 75 -0.08 7.55 -9.37
C MET A 75 -0.62 8.48 -10.44
N LEU A 76 -1.84 8.23 -10.88
CA LEU A 76 -2.56 9.11 -11.79
C LEU A 76 -3.14 10.29 -10.99
N GLY A 77 -2.87 11.51 -11.44
CA GLY A 77 -3.34 12.72 -10.80
C GLY A 77 -2.97 13.96 -11.62
N ARG A 78 -3.40 15.15 -11.17
CA ARG A 78 -3.04 16.40 -11.84
C ARG A 78 -1.56 16.71 -11.69
N ALA A 79 -0.87 16.87 -12.84
CA ALA A 79 0.58 17.10 -12.90
C ALA A 79 1.03 18.33 -12.10
N GLU A 80 0.25 19.42 -12.12
CA GLU A 80 0.56 20.63 -11.34
C GLU A 80 0.61 20.38 -9.83
N ASN A 81 -0.39 19.66 -9.31
CA ASN A 81 -0.46 19.35 -7.88
C ASN A 81 0.64 18.38 -7.48
N MET A 82 0.89 17.38 -8.29
CA MET A 82 1.95 16.39 -8.03
C MET A 82 3.35 17.02 -8.14
N ALA A 83 3.62 17.80 -9.19
CA ALA A 83 4.93 18.45 -9.37
C ALA A 83 5.25 19.46 -8.26
N ARG A 84 4.28 20.24 -7.79
CA ARG A 84 4.46 21.15 -6.63
C ARG A 84 4.74 20.38 -5.35
N THR A 85 4.03 19.31 -5.15
CA THR A 85 4.14 18.46 -3.96
C THR A 85 5.50 17.75 -3.93
N PHE A 86 5.90 17.12 -5.03
CA PHE A 86 7.19 16.40 -5.10
C PHE A 86 8.41 17.32 -5.06
N LYS A 87 8.36 18.53 -5.66
CA LYS A 87 9.47 19.51 -5.57
C LYS A 87 9.73 20.04 -4.16
N SER A 88 8.75 19.98 -3.27
CA SER A 88 8.87 20.43 -1.88
C SER A 88 9.27 19.33 -0.91
N MET A 89 9.47 18.10 -1.39
CA MET A 89 9.83 16.98 -0.55
C MET A 89 11.33 16.83 -0.36
N PRO A 90 11.76 16.45 0.85
CA PRO A 90 13.14 16.09 1.11
C PRO A 90 13.53 14.70 0.55
N PHE A 91 12.63 14.02 -0.18
CA PHE A 91 12.83 12.65 -0.63
C PHE A 91 13.66 12.57 -1.90
N THR A 92 14.58 11.61 -1.94
CA THR A 92 15.37 11.28 -3.13
C THR A 92 14.59 10.45 -4.15
N GLY A 93 13.43 9.96 -3.75
CA GLY A 93 12.50 9.18 -4.56
C GLY A 93 12.18 7.82 -3.93
N SER A 94 10.92 7.43 -3.99
CA SER A 94 10.48 6.10 -3.59
C SER A 94 10.99 5.06 -4.58
N MET A 95 11.37 3.87 -4.09
CA MET A 95 11.72 2.72 -4.93
C MET A 95 10.63 2.39 -5.97
N LEU A 96 9.36 2.70 -5.68
CA LEU A 96 8.25 2.54 -6.62
C LEU A 96 8.31 3.48 -7.83
N ALA A 97 9.06 4.59 -7.74
CA ALA A 97 9.23 5.58 -8.78
C ALA A 97 10.67 5.57 -9.32
N MET A 98 11.27 4.41 -9.41
CA MET A 98 12.60 4.19 -9.95
C MET A 98 12.57 3.12 -11.03
N ASP A 99 13.47 3.26 -12.00
CA ASP A 99 13.76 2.27 -13.00
C ASP A 99 15.10 1.57 -12.69
N ASP A 100 15.38 0.47 -13.39
CA ASP A 100 16.67 -0.19 -13.32
C ASP A 100 17.78 0.68 -13.96
N PRO A 101 19.02 0.61 -13.45
CA PRO A 101 19.53 -0.34 -12.45
C PRO A 101 19.24 0.05 -10.99
N ARG A 102 18.84 1.29 -10.72
CA ARG A 102 18.69 1.80 -9.35
C ARG A 102 17.60 1.07 -8.53
N HIS A 103 16.46 0.79 -9.13
CA HIS A 103 15.41 -0.01 -8.51
C HIS A 103 15.93 -1.37 -8.07
N TYR A 104 16.62 -2.08 -8.98
CA TYR A 104 17.19 -3.39 -8.72
C TYR A 104 18.21 -3.38 -7.57
N GLU A 105 19.10 -2.40 -7.53
CA GLU A 105 20.10 -2.24 -6.47
C GLU A 105 19.44 -2.13 -5.08
N ILE A 106 18.47 -1.20 -4.93
CA ILE A 106 17.77 -0.98 -3.65
C ILE A 106 16.95 -2.20 -3.27
N ARG A 107 16.21 -2.77 -4.21
CA ARG A 107 15.39 -3.96 -3.99
C ARG A 107 16.21 -5.14 -3.50
N ASN A 108 17.39 -5.37 -4.05
CA ASN A 108 18.26 -6.46 -3.62
C ASN A 108 18.75 -6.30 -2.18
N ILE A 109 19.08 -5.07 -1.76
CA ILE A 109 19.50 -4.81 -0.38
C ILE A 109 18.42 -5.24 0.62
N VAL A 110 17.14 -4.95 0.32
CA VAL A 110 16.03 -5.22 1.23
C VAL A 110 15.41 -6.60 1.07
N SER A 111 15.64 -7.28 -0.05
CA SER A 111 14.98 -8.56 -0.41
C SER A 111 15.21 -9.68 0.60
N GLY A 112 16.37 -9.68 1.27
CA GLY A 112 16.72 -10.69 2.27
C GLY A 112 15.71 -10.78 3.44
N ALA A 113 15.09 -9.67 3.79
CA ALA A 113 14.09 -9.60 4.86
C ALA A 113 12.74 -10.21 4.49
N PHE A 114 12.45 -10.35 3.19
CA PHE A 114 11.16 -10.81 2.66
C PHE A 114 11.23 -12.23 2.08
N THR A 115 12.22 -13.01 2.47
CA THR A 115 12.31 -14.42 2.05
C THR A 115 11.24 -15.27 2.75
N PRO A 116 10.80 -16.40 2.15
CA PRO A 116 9.88 -17.32 2.82
C PRO A 116 10.36 -17.78 4.20
N LYS A 117 11.69 -17.93 4.37
CA LYS A 117 12.29 -18.29 5.66
C LYS A 117 12.11 -17.16 6.70
N SER A 118 12.35 -15.91 6.31
CA SER A 118 12.18 -14.75 7.20
C SER A 118 10.71 -14.58 7.58
N ILE A 119 9.79 -14.71 6.62
CA ILE A 119 8.35 -14.64 6.89
C ILE A 119 7.91 -15.76 7.85
N LYS A 120 8.39 -17.00 7.63
CA LYS A 120 8.05 -18.12 8.52
C LYS A 120 8.52 -17.89 9.97
N SER A 121 9.64 -17.21 10.19
CA SER A 121 10.11 -16.87 11.54
C SER A 121 9.22 -15.85 12.26
N MET A 122 8.37 -15.13 11.53
CA MET A 122 7.46 -14.12 12.08
C MET A 122 6.09 -14.67 12.49
N ILE A 123 5.76 -15.94 12.15
CA ILE A 123 4.41 -16.52 12.40
C ILE A 123 4.04 -16.38 13.88
N GLY A 124 4.92 -16.78 14.81
CA GLY A 124 4.63 -16.67 16.24
C GLY A 124 4.34 -15.23 16.69
N MET A 125 5.09 -14.26 16.15
CA MET A 125 4.84 -12.84 16.41
C MET A 125 3.50 -12.37 15.83
N ILE A 126 3.09 -12.89 14.67
CA ILE A 126 1.79 -12.60 14.07
C ILE A 126 0.68 -13.12 14.96
N ASP A 127 0.78 -14.37 15.42
CA ASP A 127 -0.22 -15.00 16.30
C ASP A 127 -0.38 -14.22 17.60
N ASP A 128 0.72 -13.82 18.24
CA ASP A 128 0.70 -12.99 19.45
C ASP A 128 0.01 -11.64 19.21
N VAL A 129 0.35 -10.94 18.10
CA VAL A 129 -0.27 -9.66 17.77
C VAL A 129 -1.77 -9.79 17.52
N VAL A 130 -2.18 -10.78 16.75
CA VAL A 130 -3.61 -11.01 16.44
C VAL A 130 -4.39 -11.30 17.72
N LYS A 131 -3.82 -12.15 18.60
CA LYS A 131 -4.41 -12.48 19.90
C LYS A 131 -4.55 -11.25 20.79
N ASP A 132 -3.47 -10.49 21.00
CA ASP A 132 -3.46 -9.29 21.82
C ASP A 132 -4.52 -8.28 21.34
N VAL A 133 -4.57 -8.02 20.03
CA VAL A 133 -5.53 -7.08 19.43
C VAL A 133 -6.98 -7.58 19.59
N ALA A 134 -7.22 -8.90 19.44
CA ALA A 134 -8.54 -9.48 19.60
C ALA A 134 -9.01 -9.43 21.06
N GLU A 135 -8.13 -9.74 22.02
CA GLU A 135 -8.43 -9.67 23.45
C GLU A 135 -8.73 -8.22 23.88
N ASP A 136 -7.95 -7.26 23.40
CA ASP A 136 -8.19 -5.82 23.67
C ASP A 136 -9.51 -5.35 23.08
N LEU A 137 -9.86 -5.78 21.85
CA LEU A 137 -11.14 -5.46 21.23
C LEU A 137 -12.31 -5.92 22.09
N ILE A 138 -12.31 -7.21 22.51
CA ILE A 138 -13.38 -7.80 23.34
C ILE A 138 -13.46 -7.09 24.70
N LYS A 139 -12.33 -6.83 25.32
CA LYS A 139 -12.26 -6.18 26.63
C LYS A 139 -12.79 -4.76 26.62
N ASN A 140 -12.46 -4.00 25.57
CA ASN A 140 -12.82 -2.58 25.47
C ASN A 140 -14.25 -2.36 24.98
N HIS A 141 -14.88 -3.37 24.38
CA HIS A 141 -16.24 -3.30 23.81
C HIS A 141 -17.16 -4.40 24.40
N PRO A 142 -17.46 -4.33 25.72
CA PRO A 142 -18.29 -5.35 26.37
C PRO A 142 -19.75 -5.35 25.88
N ASP A 143 -20.18 -4.30 25.19
CA ASP A 143 -21.47 -4.18 24.51
C ASP A 143 -21.51 -4.90 23.16
N GLY A 144 -20.37 -5.42 22.67
CA GLY A 144 -20.25 -6.13 21.40
C GLY A 144 -20.25 -5.21 20.16
N VAL A 145 -20.12 -3.90 20.33
CA VAL A 145 -20.10 -2.95 19.23
C VAL A 145 -18.76 -2.21 19.16
N ALA A 146 -18.03 -2.36 18.06
CA ALA A 146 -16.74 -1.75 17.84
C ALA A 146 -16.57 -1.25 16.40
N ASP A 147 -15.76 -0.22 16.20
CA ASP A 147 -15.23 0.13 14.87
C ASP A 147 -14.13 -0.89 14.50
N PHE A 148 -14.52 -1.94 13.78
CA PHE A 148 -13.61 -3.01 13.38
C PHE A 148 -12.39 -2.51 12.60
N ARG A 149 -12.57 -1.50 11.74
CA ARG A 149 -11.48 -0.92 10.96
C ARG A 149 -10.42 -0.30 11.85
N THR A 150 -10.85 0.56 12.77
CA THR A 150 -9.97 1.33 13.65
C THR A 150 -9.40 0.47 14.78
N GLU A 151 -10.25 -0.37 15.39
CA GLU A 151 -9.92 -1.09 16.61
C GLU A 151 -9.22 -2.45 16.38
N PHE A 152 -9.35 -3.01 15.16
CA PHE A 152 -8.79 -4.31 14.82
C PHE A 152 -7.94 -4.27 13.56
N ALA A 153 -8.54 -4.00 12.40
CA ALA A 153 -7.90 -4.19 11.11
C ALA A 153 -6.66 -3.30 10.89
N ASN A 154 -6.65 -2.07 11.42
CA ASN A 154 -5.48 -1.18 11.37
C ASN A 154 -4.38 -1.61 12.33
N LYS A 155 -4.75 -2.12 13.51
CA LYS A 155 -3.78 -2.40 14.59
C LYS A 155 -2.86 -3.58 14.25
N ILE A 156 -3.38 -4.62 13.62
CA ILE A 156 -2.59 -5.82 13.29
C ILE A 156 -1.41 -5.48 12.36
N PRO A 157 -1.62 -4.97 11.14
CA PRO A 157 -0.52 -4.67 10.24
C PRO A 157 0.40 -3.54 10.77
N ALA A 158 -0.15 -2.60 11.54
CA ALA A 158 0.65 -1.54 12.15
C ALA A 158 1.62 -2.11 13.19
N GLN A 159 1.16 -2.95 14.11
CA GLN A 159 2.03 -3.59 15.10
C GLN A 159 3.07 -4.49 14.43
N MET A 160 2.68 -5.25 13.39
CA MET A 160 3.60 -6.10 12.64
C MET A 160 4.69 -5.28 11.96
N THR A 161 4.31 -4.26 11.18
CA THR A 161 5.26 -3.40 10.48
C THR A 161 6.17 -2.65 11.44
N CYS A 162 5.61 -2.13 12.54
CA CYS A 162 6.39 -1.42 13.55
C CYS A 162 7.39 -2.34 14.26
N ARG A 163 6.99 -3.56 14.64
CA ARG A 163 7.90 -4.54 15.25
C ARG A 163 9.03 -4.95 14.28
N MET A 164 8.69 -5.21 13.02
CA MET A 164 9.69 -5.51 11.97
C MET A 164 10.71 -4.38 11.82
N MET A 165 10.26 -3.13 11.83
CA MET A 165 11.11 -1.95 11.64
C MET A 165 11.84 -1.52 12.90
N GLY A 166 11.57 -2.17 14.06
CA GLY A 166 12.14 -1.76 15.34
C GLY A 166 11.58 -0.43 15.87
N ILE A 167 10.35 -0.10 15.50
CA ILE A 167 9.63 1.08 15.99
C ILE A 167 9.10 0.75 17.39
N PRO A 168 9.33 1.63 18.41
CA PRO A 168 8.81 1.45 19.74
C PRO A 168 7.27 1.36 19.78
N ALA A 169 6.75 0.56 20.72
CA ALA A 169 5.30 0.34 20.85
C ALA A 169 4.52 1.62 21.13
N GLU A 170 5.11 2.54 21.88
CA GLU A 170 4.53 3.85 22.20
C GLU A 170 4.35 4.77 20.99
N ASP A 171 5.04 4.50 19.87
CA ASP A 171 4.97 5.30 18.65
C ASP A 171 3.95 4.76 17.65
N ILE A 172 3.41 3.54 17.84
CA ILE A 172 2.53 2.85 16.88
C ILE A 172 1.30 3.68 16.53
N ASP A 173 0.61 4.23 17.52
CA ASP A 173 -0.59 5.04 17.28
C ASP A 173 -0.29 6.32 16.50
N TRP A 174 0.89 6.91 16.73
CA TRP A 174 1.34 8.05 15.94
C TRP A 174 1.61 7.62 14.48
N ILE A 175 2.30 6.51 14.27
CA ILE A 175 2.55 5.96 12.93
C ILE A 175 1.24 5.72 12.18
N ILE A 176 0.24 5.09 12.82
CA ILE A 176 -1.08 4.85 12.19
C ILE A 176 -1.71 6.17 11.75
N ARG A 177 -1.71 7.21 12.60
CA ARG A 177 -2.28 8.51 12.26
C ARG A 177 -1.58 9.16 11.07
N GLU A 178 -0.25 9.10 11.02
CA GLU A 178 0.50 9.69 9.89
C GLU A 178 0.27 8.91 8.58
N VAL A 179 0.21 7.57 8.63
CA VAL A 179 -0.12 6.73 7.47
C VAL A 179 -1.51 7.05 6.93
N VAL A 180 -2.52 7.10 7.79
CA VAL A 180 -3.89 7.48 7.38
C VAL A 180 -3.90 8.87 6.75
N MET A 181 -3.16 9.83 7.32
CA MET A 181 -3.07 11.19 6.77
C MET A 181 -2.39 11.20 5.40
N MET A 182 -1.35 10.38 5.20
CA MET A 182 -0.66 10.25 3.92
C MET A 182 -1.54 9.60 2.86
N MET A 183 -2.38 8.62 3.23
CA MET A 183 -3.29 7.96 2.28
C MET A 183 -4.46 8.84 1.86
N GLN A 184 -4.89 9.79 2.69
CA GLN A 184 -5.99 10.69 2.38
C GLN A 184 -5.74 11.63 1.20
N LEU A 185 -4.48 11.87 0.81
CA LEU A 185 -4.15 12.69 -0.37
C LEU A 185 -4.79 12.14 -1.65
N TYR A 186 -4.93 10.83 -1.71
CA TYR A 186 -5.45 10.12 -2.90
C TYR A 186 -6.97 10.00 -2.92
N HIS A 187 -7.68 10.60 -1.95
CA HIS A 187 -9.14 10.53 -1.89
C HIS A 187 -9.79 11.75 -2.55
N PRO A 188 -10.60 11.58 -3.60
CA PRO A 188 -11.15 12.68 -4.42
C PRO A 188 -12.09 13.64 -3.67
N SER A 189 -12.67 13.21 -2.54
CA SER A 189 -13.66 14.00 -1.78
C SER A 189 -13.03 14.95 -0.76
N HIS A 190 -11.71 15.10 -0.74
CA HIS A 190 -11.04 15.89 0.29
C HIS A 190 -10.70 17.31 -0.15
N ASP A 191 -11.00 18.23 0.79
CA ASP A 191 -10.88 19.67 0.79
C ASP A 191 -9.43 20.17 0.51
N ASP A 192 -9.29 21.42 0.07
CA ASP A 192 -8.04 22.11 -0.33
C ASP A 192 -6.90 22.10 0.70
N GLY A 193 -7.16 21.75 1.96
CA GLY A 193 -6.14 21.63 3.01
C GLY A 193 -5.36 20.30 3.03
N GLN A 194 -5.76 19.29 2.29
CA GLN A 194 -5.16 17.95 2.34
C GLN A 194 -3.70 17.88 1.85
N PRO A 195 -3.29 18.59 0.77
CA PRO A 195 -1.90 18.57 0.35
C PRO A 195 -0.93 19.06 1.44
N ILE A 196 -1.34 20.03 2.27
CA ILE A 196 -0.51 20.53 3.37
C ILE A 196 -0.39 19.51 4.49
N LYS A 197 -1.48 18.85 4.85
CA LYS A 197 -1.48 17.80 5.87
C LYS A 197 -0.64 16.61 5.44
N TRP A 198 -0.80 16.18 4.20
CA TRP A 198 -0.01 15.12 3.62
C TRP A 198 1.49 15.44 3.60
N LEU A 199 1.87 16.65 3.17
CA LEU A 199 3.26 17.10 3.15
C LEU A 199 3.86 17.13 4.56
N ARG A 200 3.08 17.56 5.55
CA ARG A 200 3.48 17.53 6.95
C ARG A 200 3.71 16.11 7.45
N ALA A 201 2.73 15.22 7.23
CA ALA A 201 2.82 13.82 7.65
C ALA A 201 4.04 13.13 7.00
N SER A 202 4.23 13.31 5.70
CA SER A 202 5.36 12.75 4.95
C SER A 202 6.71 13.26 5.49
N ARG A 203 6.83 14.56 5.74
CA ARG A 203 8.05 15.15 6.32
C ARG A 203 8.31 14.64 7.73
N ASP A 204 7.27 14.51 8.57
CA ASP A 204 7.42 14.09 9.95
C ASP A 204 7.77 12.60 10.02
N MET A 205 7.19 11.77 9.13
CA MET A 205 7.57 10.37 8.93
C MET A 205 9.04 10.22 8.51
N TYR A 206 9.47 11.01 7.53
CA TYR A 206 10.87 11.02 7.08
C TYR A 206 11.84 11.39 8.21
N LYS A 207 11.54 12.42 8.99
CA LYS A 207 12.37 12.80 10.16
C LYS A 207 12.40 11.73 11.23
N TYR A 208 11.30 11.02 11.42
CA TYR A 208 11.24 9.89 12.32
C TYR A 208 12.18 8.77 11.86
N ALA A 209 12.13 8.43 10.58
CA ALA A 209 13.03 7.44 9.97
C ALA A 209 14.50 7.80 10.16
N LEU A 210 14.89 9.06 9.93
CA LEU A 210 16.27 9.51 10.16
C LEU A 210 16.71 9.33 11.62
N LYS A 211 15.86 9.66 12.59
CA LYS A 211 16.14 9.47 14.03
C LYS A 211 16.28 7.99 14.38
N LEU A 212 15.42 7.15 13.84
CA LEU A 212 15.49 5.70 14.06
C LEU A 212 16.78 5.13 13.46
N ALA A 213 17.14 5.55 12.24
CA ALA A 213 18.40 5.15 11.60
C ALA A 213 19.62 5.52 12.44
N GLU A 214 19.66 6.73 12.97
CA GLU A 214 20.77 7.17 13.83
C GLU A 214 20.87 6.32 15.11
N LYS A 215 19.73 6.08 15.76
CA LYS A 215 19.66 5.22 16.95
C LYS A 215 20.18 3.80 16.64
N ARG A 216 19.76 3.21 15.51
CA ARG A 216 20.16 1.84 15.13
C ARG A 216 21.61 1.73 14.65
N LYS A 217 22.19 2.80 14.13
CA LYS A 217 23.64 2.85 13.85
C LYS A 217 24.47 2.83 15.11
N GLN A 218 23.98 3.45 16.20
CA GLN A 218 24.68 3.48 17.49
C GLN A 218 24.45 2.21 18.30
N ASP A 219 23.22 1.67 18.26
CA ASP A 219 22.78 0.50 19.01
C ASP A 219 21.93 -0.41 18.09
N PRO A 220 22.60 -1.28 17.28
CA PRO A 220 21.90 -2.20 16.40
C PRO A 220 21.08 -3.25 17.17
N THR A 221 19.90 -3.56 16.69
CA THR A 221 19.01 -4.60 17.22
C THR A 221 18.61 -5.58 16.13
N ASP A 222 17.95 -6.68 16.51
CA ASP A 222 17.44 -7.67 15.56
C ASP A 222 16.15 -7.16 14.91
N ASP A 223 16.28 -6.11 14.08
CA ASP A 223 15.19 -5.50 13.33
C ASP A 223 15.59 -5.17 11.89
N LEU A 224 14.59 -4.93 11.04
CA LEU A 224 14.80 -4.64 9.62
C LEU A 224 15.59 -3.34 9.41
N THR A 225 15.39 -2.33 10.27
CA THR A 225 16.16 -1.08 10.21
C THR A 225 17.66 -1.35 10.37
N SER A 226 18.07 -2.12 11.37
CA SER A 226 19.46 -2.50 11.61
C SER A 226 20.00 -3.35 10.45
N ALA A 227 19.22 -4.31 9.98
CA ALA A 227 19.58 -5.15 8.83
C ALA A 227 19.80 -4.33 7.56
N MET A 228 18.91 -3.39 7.24
CA MET A 228 19.03 -2.53 6.06
C MET A 228 20.23 -1.58 6.14
N LEU A 229 20.47 -0.97 7.30
CA LEU A 229 21.59 -0.03 7.48
C LEU A 229 22.96 -0.71 7.43
N SER A 230 23.03 -2.02 7.70
CA SER A 230 24.24 -2.82 7.62
C SER A 230 24.43 -3.58 6.30
N ALA A 231 23.35 -3.68 5.50
CA ALA A 231 23.39 -4.43 4.25
C ALA A 231 24.13 -3.67 3.15
N SER A 232 24.81 -4.41 2.29
CA SER A 232 25.42 -3.89 1.06
C SER A 232 25.33 -4.92 -0.07
N VAL A 233 25.14 -4.42 -1.29
CA VAL A 233 25.18 -5.23 -2.51
C VAL A 233 26.22 -4.60 -3.43
N GLU A 234 27.18 -5.41 -3.90
CA GLU A 234 28.26 -4.96 -4.79
C GLU A 234 29.04 -3.74 -4.24
N ASN A 235 29.31 -3.73 -2.93
CA ASN A 235 29.96 -2.64 -2.18
C ASN A 235 29.13 -1.33 -2.09
N ARG A 236 27.86 -1.39 -2.42
CA ARG A 236 26.93 -0.27 -2.24
C ARG A 236 26.00 -0.55 -1.05
N ALA A 237 26.01 0.36 -0.07
CA ALA A 237 25.07 0.38 1.03
C ALA A 237 23.96 1.44 0.77
N LEU A 238 22.84 1.31 1.45
CA LEU A 238 21.83 2.37 1.45
C LEU A 238 22.39 3.64 2.10
N THR A 239 22.15 4.76 1.48
CA THR A 239 22.27 6.05 2.17
C THR A 239 21.18 6.18 3.23
N VAL A 240 21.35 7.09 4.18
CA VAL A 240 20.33 7.32 5.22
C VAL A 240 19.04 7.87 4.61
N ASP A 241 19.15 8.65 3.54
CA ASP A 241 17.99 9.19 2.81
C ASP A 241 17.24 8.07 2.08
N GLU A 242 17.95 7.16 1.39
CA GLU A 242 17.33 5.99 0.76
C GLU A 242 16.66 5.06 1.77
N TYR A 243 17.26 4.90 2.95
CA TYR A 243 16.62 4.18 4.04
C TYR A 243 15.32 4.89 4.49
N ALA A 244 15.35 6.22 4.65
CA ALA A 244 14.17 6.96 5.08
C ALA A 244 13.04 6.94 4.06
N ASP A 245 13.37 6.96 2.76
CA ASP A 245 12.41 6.77 1.67
C ASP A 245 11.80 5.36 1.71
N PHE A 246 12.63 4.35 1.88
CA PHE A 246 12.16 2.96 1.98
C PHE A 246 11.34 2.72 3.25
N PHE A 247 11.75 3.29 4.38
CA PHE A 247 10.99 3.25 5.63
C PHE A 247 9.58 3.79 5.41
N SER A 248 9.47 4.98 4.83
CA SER A 248 8.19 5.62 4.55
C SER A 248 7.33 4.78 3.60
N LEU A 249 7.95 4.19 2.57
CA LEU A 249 7.27 3.29 1.64
C LEU A 249 6.72 2.05 2.37
N LEU A 250 7.57 1.36 3.14
CA LEU A 250 7.19 0.10 3.78
C LEU A 250 6.08 0.28 4.81
N VAL A 251 6.18 1.33 5.62
CA VAL A 251 5.17 1.64 6.65
C VAL A 251 3.82 1.95 6.00
N ASN A 252 3.80 2.75 4.93
CA ASN A 252 2.55 3.04 4.22
C ASN A 252 1.98 1.81 3.50
N ALA A 253 2.80 1.10 2.74
CA ALA A 253 2.36 -0.05 1.95
C ALA A 253 1.92 -1.22 2.84
N GLY A 254 2.62 -1.46 3.94
CA GLY A 254 2.36 -2.61 4.82
C GLY A 254 1.12 -2.44 5.69
N ILE A 255 0.79 -1.23 6.10
CA ILE A 255 -0.32 -0.98 7.03
C ILE A 255 -1.65 -0.90 6.28
N GLU A 256 -1.79 0.05 5.37
CA GLU A 256 -3.08 0.41 4.79
C GLU A 256 -3.65 -0.69 3.89
N THR A 257 -2.84 -1.29 3.04
CA THR A 257 -3.31 -2.34 2.11
C THR A 257 -3.78 -3.58 2.85
N THR A 258 -3.03 -4.02 3.85
CA THR A 258 -3.37 -5.20 4.66
C THR A 258 -4.62 -4.93 5.51
N ALA A 259 -4.72 -3.77 6.14
CA ALA A 259 -5.91 -3.38 6.89
C ALA A 259 -7.17 -3.33 6.02
N ASN A 260 -7.04 -2.89 4.77
CA ASN A 260 -8.13 -2.90 3.79
C ASN A 260 -8.59 -4.32 3.47
N ILE A 261 -7.65 -5.26 3.26
CA ILE A 261 -8.00 -6.67 2.99
C ILE A 261 -8.67 -7.30 4.21
N ILE A 262 -8.15 -7.09 5.42
CA ILE A 262 -8.75 -7.61 6.66
C ILE A 262 -10.18 -7.09 6.83
N SER A 263 -10.40 -5.78 6.62
CA SER A 263 -11.74 -5.19 6.72
C SER A 263 -12.70 -5.75 5.66
N ALA A 264 -12.20 -5.90 4.43
CA ALA A 264 -13.00 -6.46 3.33
C ALA A 264 -13.33 -7.94 3.54
N ALA A 265 -12.41 -8.70 4.15
CA ALA A 265 -12.62 -10.12 4.45
C ALA A 265 -13.86 -10.32 5.33
N PHE A 266 -14.01 -9.52 6.38
CA PHE A 266 -15.20 -9.58 7.24
C PHE A 266 -16.48 -9.31 6.47
N TYR A 267 -16.49 -8.26 5.64
CA TYR A 267 -17.65 -7.92 4.81
C TYR A 267 -18.01 -9.03 3.82
N PHE A 268 -17.01 -9.59 3.13
CA PHE A 268 -17.26 -10.66 2.15
C PHE A 268 -17.69 -11.97 2.80
N LEU A 269 -17.12 -12.34 3.93
CA LEU A 269 -17.49 -13.56 4.65
C LEU A 269 -18.89 -13.45 5.31
N ASP A 270 -19.27 -12.25 5.78
CA ASP A 270 -20.61 -12.00 6.26
C ASP A 270 -21.65 -12.10 5.14
N ALA A 271 -21.35 -11.57 3.96
CA ALA A 271 -22.20 -11.64 2.78
C ALA A 271 -22.27 -13.05 2.13
N ASN A 272 -21.34 -13.97 2.47
CA ASN A 272 -21.25 -15.31 1.90
C ASN A 272 -21.12 -16.38 3.00
N PRO A 273 -22.21 -16.70 3.73
CA PRO A 273 -22.16 -17.59 4.88
C PRO A 273 -21.61 -19.00 4.59
N GLU A 274 -21.88 -19.55 3.40
CA GLU A 274 -21.38 -20.87 2.99
C GLU A 274 -19.84 -20.88 2.87
N GLN A 275 -19.25 -19.82 2.35
CA GLN A 275 -17.79 -19.69 2.25
C GLN A 275 -17.15 -19.44 3.62
N ARG A 276 -17.84 -18.71 4.50
CA ARG A 276 -17.40 -18.54 5.88
C ARG A 276 -17.38 -19.89 6.61
N GLU A 277 -18.45 -20.67 6.49
CA GLU A 277 -18.54 -22.00 7.10
C GLU A 277 -17.47 -22.96 6.56
N ASP A 278 -17.19 -22.92 5.26
CA ASP A 278 -16.11 -23.70 4.66
C ASP A 278 -14.74 -23.29 5.20
N LEU A 279 -14.46 -22.00 5.32
CA LEU A 279 -13.21 -21.49 5.91
C LEU A 279 -13.08 -21.90 7.38
N GLU A 280 -14.16 -21.87 8.18
CA GLU A 280 -14.16 -22.26 9.59
C GLU A 280 -13.93 -23.77 9.77
N ASN A 281 -14.53 -24.62 8.92
CA ASN A 281 -14.47 -26.06 9.05
C ASN A 281 -13.25 -26.72 8.37
N ASN A 282 -12.69 -26.10 7.32
CA ASN A 282 -11.63 -26.64 6.48
C ASN A 282 -10.43 -25.68 6.38
N PHE A 283 -10.13 -24.93 7.45
CA PHE A 283 -9.19 -23.82 7.46
C PHE A 283 -7.85 -24.14 6.79
N ASP A 284 -7.20 -25.23 7.20
CA ASP A 284 -5.86 -25.59 6.71
C ASP A 284 -5.84 -25.89 5.20
N ASP A 285 -6.94 -26.37 4.65
CA ASP A 285 -7.04 -26.70 3.22
C ASP A 285 -7.36 -25.49 2.34
N VAL A 286 -8.10 -24.50 2.88
CA VAL A 286 -8.64 -23.39 2.05
C VAL A 286 -8.05 -22.02 2.35
N VAL A 287 -7.34 -21.81 3.47
CA VAL A 287 -6.87 -20.48 3.92
C VAL A 287 -6.00 -19.78 2.90
N ILE A 288 -5.15 -20.50 2.19
CA ILE A 288 -4.26 -19.90 1.17
C ILE A 288 -5.09 -19.37 0.00
N THR A 289 -5.98 -20.20 -0.56
CA THR A 289 -6.85 -19.81 -1.68
C THR A 289 -7.85 -18.74 -1.27
N ALA A 290 -8.38 -18.80 -0.06
CA ALA A 290 -9.24 -17.77 0.50
C ALA A 290 -8.52 -16.42 0.62
N SER A 291 -7.27 -16.40 1.11
CA SER A 291 -6.47 -15.18 1.22
C SER A 291 -6.18 -14.54 -0.14
N GLU A 292 -5.82 -15.35 -1.14
CA GLU A 292 -5.60 -14.88 -2.51
C GLU A 292 -6.89 -14.34 -3.15
N GLU A 293 -8.02 -15.01 -2.93
CA GLU A 293 -9.32 -14.56 -3.44
C GLU A 293 -9.79 -13.26 -2.78
N LEU A 294 -9.60 -13.11 -1.48
CA LEU A 294 -9.91 -11.87 -0.76
C LEU A 294 -9.06 -10.70 -1.29
N ALA A 295 -7.76 -10.93 -1.51
CA ALA A 295 -6.88 -9.93 -2.10
C ALA A 295 -7.30 -9.57 -3.53
N ARG A 296 -7.67 -10.58 -4.35
CA ARG A 296 -8.13 -10.38 -5.72
C ARG A 296 -9.43 -9.57 -5.79
N ILE A 297 -10.42 -9.94 -4.97
CA ILE A 297 -11.76 -9.36 -5.03
C ILE A 297 -11.78 -7.93 -4.48
N HIS A 298 -11.00 -7.66 -3.44
CA HIS A 298 -10.92 -6.32 -2.84
C HIS A 298 -10.02 -5.40 -3.65
N SER A 299 -8.87 -5.90 -4.14
CA SER A 299 -7.88 -5.11 -4.88
C SER A 299 -7.58 -3.76 -4.20
N PRO A 300 -6.88 -3.73 -3.07
CA PRO A 300 -6.70 -2.51 -2.27
C PRO A 300 -5.98 -1.39 -3.04
N ILE A 301 -5.18 -1.75 -4.04
CA ILE A 301 -4.55 -0.82 -4.98
C ILE A 301 -5.29 -0.91 -6.31
N ILE A 302 -5.95 0.18 -6.68
CA ILE A 302 -6.86 0.21 -7.83
C ILE A 302 -6.10 0.37 -9.14
N HIS A 303 -5.03 1.17 -9.16
CA HIS A 303 -4.24 1.43 -10.36
C HIS A 303 -2.81 1.82 -10.05
N PHE A 304 -1.93 1.54 -11.01
CA PHE A 304 -0.61 2.16 -11.11
C PHE A 304 -0.44 2.77 -12.49
N MET A 305 0.31 3.87 -12.56
CA MET A 305 0.69 4.51 -13.81
C MET A 305 2.09 4.05 -14.23
N ARG A 306 2.30 4.01 -15.55
CA ARG A 306 3.60 3.90 -16.20
C ARG A 306 3.67 4.95 -17.28
N THR A 307 4.86 5.43 -17.58
CA THR A 307 5.09 6.35 -18.69
C THR A 307 5.76 5.58 -19.84
N ALA A 308 5.16 5.59 -21.02
CA ALA A 308 5.79 5.06 -22.21
C ALA A 308 7.00 5.91 -22.59
N VAL A 309 8.15 5.26 -22.89
CA VAL A 309 9.45 5.88 -23.22
C VAL A 309 9.84 5.61 -24.65
#